data_809ca35bbf94f4885d6bbea22252bfd0
#
_entry.id   809ca35bbf94f4885d6bbea22252bfd0
#
_cell.length_a   1.000
_cell.length_b   1.000
_cell.length_c   1.000
_cell.angle_alpha   90.00
_cell.angle_beta   90.00
_cell.angle_gamma   90.00
#
_symmetry.space_group_name_H-M   'P 1'
#
loop_
_entity.id
_entity.type
_entity.pdbx_description
1 polymer ?
#
loop_
_entity_poly.entity_id
_entity_poly.type
_entity_poly.pdbx_seq_one_letter_code
_entity_poly.pdbx_strand_id
1 'polypeptide(L)'
;MKQLKFIMVFAMSLAGCVAPQEGAWRKAGPLSLWRDGAPAKAALLDYVAAATKEGSPGYIPPSDRVAVFDFDGTLFCETDPTYLDWMLFDHRVLDDPSYRATEEQLSVAREARAKGSWPGLNHSKRERLMAEVWDGITPEAMASYMRTFIAGPQPGFTGMKRGEAFYRPMVEVVRFLEANGFMVYVCSGTERFALRAVVGDGLALPPRQIIGTDYRLVAAAQGDRDGLAFTYGTNDVLVVGGKLLVKNLQMNKVPVIAREIGVRPVLAFGNSFSDASMLNYTLQNKRYRSLGFMLLCDDTVREHGNPAKAEKMRKACLASGWIPVSMRDDWTTIYGPGVTRK
;
A
#
# COMPACT_ATOMS: atom_id res chain seq x y z
N MET A 1 -42.89 49.70 7.07
CA MET A 1 -41.56 49.30 6.59
C MET A 1 -41.44 47.80 6.73
N LYS A 2 -41.57 47.03 5.64
CA LYS A 2 -41.52 45.57 5.63
C LYS A 2 -40.08 45.12 5.39
N GLN A 3 -39.51 44.39 6.32
CA GLN A 3 -38.17 43.74 6.13
C GLN A 3 -38.34 42.48 5.31
N LEU A 4 -37.67 42.46 4.18
CA LEU A 4 -37.58 41.29 3.29
C LEU A 4 -36.41 40.44 3.77
N LYS A 5 -36.70 39.22 4.27
CA LYS A 5 -35.70 38.20 4.61
C LYS A 5 -35.34 37.47 3.32
N PHE A 6 -34.11 37.60 2.88
CA PHE A 6 -33.50 36.77 1.83
C PHE A 6 -33.13 35.43 2.44
N ILE A 7 -33.77 34.36 1.99
CA ILE A 7 -33.37 32.98 2.27
C ILE A 7 -32.43 32.56 1.13
N MET A 8 -31.14 32.41 1.46
CA MET A 8 -30.13 31.87 0.56
C MET A 8 -30.21 30.35 0.61
N VAL A 9 -30.74 29.73 -0.42
CA VAL A 9 -30.76 28.28 -0.58
C VAL A 9 -29.39 27.86 -1.12
N PHE A 10 -28.58 27.21 -0.28
CA PHE A 10 -27.35 26.54 -0.71
C PHE A 10 -27.74 25.22 -1.39
N ALA A 11 -27.63 25.14 -2.68
CA ALA A 11 -27.71 23.89 -3.42
C ALA A 11 -26.38 23.12 -3.21
N MET A 12 -26.39 22.12 -2.33
CA MET A 12 -25.33 21.13 -2.25
C MET A 12 -25.42 20.26 -3.50
N SER A 13 -24.50 20.43 -4.43
CA SER A 13 -24.27 19.46 -5.50
C SER A 13 -23.68 18.18 -4.89
N LEU A 14 -24.49 17.14 -4.79
CA LEU A 14 -24.05 15.79 -4.55
C LEU A 14 -23.18 15.35 -5.74
N ALA A 15 -21.87 15.46 -5.60
CA ALA A 15 -20.94 14.79 -6.48
C ALA A 15 -21.18 13.27 -6.29
N GLY A 16 -21.82 12.66 -7.29
CA GLY A 16 -22.09 11.23 -7.29
C GLY A 16 -20.78 10.46 -7.23
N CYS A 17 -20.52 9.80 -6.11
CA CYS A 17 -19.59 8.68 -6.07
C CYS A 17 -20.11 7.64 -7.07
N VAL A 18 -19.43 7.49 -8.20
CA VAL A 18 -19.64 6.35 -9.10
C VAL A 18 -19.16 5.12 -8.34
N ALA A 19 -20.10 4.37 -7.78
CA ALA A 19 -19.81 3.05 -7.22
C ALA A 19 -19.16 2.19 -8.33
N PRO A 20 -18.08 1.45 -8.04
CA PRO A 20 -17.52 0.53 -9.02
C PRO A 20 -18.61 -0.44 -9.47
N GLN A 21 -18.69 -0.71 -10.78
CA GLN A 21 -19.70 -1.63 -11.35
C GLN A 21 -19.51 -3.03 -10.74
N GLU A 22 -20.24 -3.34 -9.70
CA GLU A 22 -20.22 -4.65 -9.00
C GLU A 22 -20.69 -5.83 -9.88
N GLY A 23 -21.13 -5.58 -11.11
CA GLY A 23 -21.76 -6.58 -11.97
C GLY A 23 -20.85 -7.34 -12.94
N ALA A 24 -19.71 -6.81 -13.30
CA ALA A 24 -18.91 -7.37 -14.41
C ALA A 24 -18.04 -8.57 -14.00
N TRP A 25 -17.48 -8.58 -12.79
CA TRP A 25 -16.60 -9.66 -12.33
C TRP A 25 -17.34 -10.96 -11.95
N ARG A 26 -18.62 -10.89 -11.58
CA ARG A 26 -19.43 -12.09 -11.30
C ARG A 26 -19.70 -12.95 -12.53
N LYS A 27 -19.62 -12.38 -13.75
CA LYS A 27 -19.84 -13.11 -15.00
C LYS A 27 -18.58 -13.80 -15.55
N ALA A 28 -17.38 -13.35 -15.17
CA ALA A 28 -16.12 -13.80 -15.74
C ALA A 28 -15.38 -14.89 -14.93
N GLY A 29 -15.95 -15.37 -13.82
CA GLY A 29 -15.30 -16.30 -12.92
C GLY A 29 -14.25 -15.62 -12.00
N PRO A 30 -13.79 -16.29 -10.93
CA PRO A 30 -12.81 -15.73 -10.02
C PRO A 30 -11.44 -15.59 -10.69
N LEU A 31 -10.76 -14.47 -10.42
CA LEU A 31 -9.41 -14.16 -10.95
C LEU A 31 -9.37 -14.19 -12.48
N SER A 32 -10.30 -13.48 -13.11
CA SER A 32 -10.47 -13.43 -14.58
C SER A 32 -9.31 -12.73 -15.31
N LEU A 33 -8.55 -11.89 -14.59
CA LEU A 33 -7.37 -11.20 -15.10
C LEU A 33 -6.08 -12.04 -14.99
N TRP A 34 -6.20 -13.26 -14.47
CA TRP A 34 -5.13 -14.25 -14.45
C TRP A 34 -5.33 -15.26 -15.56
N ARG A 35 -4.21 -15.67 -16.19
CA ARG A 35 -4.27 -16.70 -17.24
C ARG A 35 -4.76 -18.03 -16.69
N ASP A 36 -5.51 -18.74 -17.47
CA ASP A 36 -5.86 -20.12 -17.14
C ASP A 36 -4.59 -21.00 -17.16
N GLY A 37 -4.45 -21.85 -16.17
CA GLY A 37 -3.25 -22.66 -15.98
C GLY A 37 -2.11 -21.98 -15.23
N ALA A 38 -2.22 -20.70 -14.82
CA ALA A 38 -1.24 -20.06 -13.95
C ALA A 38 -1.15 -20.82 -12.60
N PRO A 39 0.04 -21.35 -12.23
CA PRO A 39 0.18 -22.17 -11.01
C PRO A 39 -0.23 -21.43 -9.74
N ALA A 40 0.10 -20.14 -9.65
CA ALA A 40 -0.25 -19.30 -8.50
C ALA A 40 -1.77 -19.08 -8.39
N LYS A 41 -2.48 -18.92 -9.53
CA LYS A 41 -3.96 -18.87 -9.58
C LYS A 41 -4.56 -20.16 -9.03
N ALA A 42 -4.13 -21.29 -9.53
CA ALA A 42 -4.64 -22.60 -9.09
C ALA A 42 -4.40 -22.81 -7.59
N ALA A 43 -3.19 -22.55 -7.10
CA ALA A 43 -2.85 -22.68 -5.69
C ALA A 43 -3.73 -21.79 -4.78
N LEU A 44 -4.01 -20.56 -5.19
CA LEU A 44 -4.86 -19.63 -4.44
C LEU A 44 -6.33 -20.08 -4.43
N LEU A 45 -6.89 -20.47 -5.59
CA LEU A 45 -8.26 -20.95 -5.68
C LEU A 45 -8.49 -22.21 -4.85
N ASP A 46 -7.61 -23.19 -4.97
CA ASP A 46 -7.68 -24.44 -4.19
C ASP A 46 -7.57 -24.20 -2.68
N TYR A 47 -6.67 -23.27 -2.31
CA TYR A 47 -6.50 -22.90 -0.90
C TYR A 47 -7.77 -22.26 -0.34
N VAL A 48 -8.35 -21.27 -1.04
CA VAL A 48 -9.55 -20.57 -0.58
C VAL A 48 -10.75 -21.52 -0.54
N ALA A 49 -10.91 -22.39 -1.54
CA ALA A 49 -11.97 -23.41 -1.55
C ALA A 49 -11.87 -24.34 -0.32
N ALA A 50 -10.65 -24.81 0.02
CA ALA A 50 -10.45 -25.64 1.20
C ALA A 50 -10.66 -24.87 2.51
N ALA A 51 -10.19 -23.63 2.60
CA ALA A 51 -10.28 -22.79 3.79
C ALA A 51 -11.71 -22.35 4.13
N THR A 52 -12.59 -22.28 3.12
CA THR A 52 -13.96 -21.79 3.30
C THR A 52 -15.01 -22.89 3.44
N LYS A 53 -14.69 -24.11 3.03
CA LYS A 53 -15.62 -25.24 3.08
C LYS A 53 -15.68 -25.84 4.48
N GLU A 54 -16.78 -25.66 5.18
CA GLU A 54 -17.03 -26.29 6.48
C GLU A 54 -16.89 -27.81 6.40
N GLY A 55 -16.29 -28.39 7.42
CA GLY A 55 -15.98 -29.82 7.47
C GLY A 55 -14.79 -30.29 6.62
N SER A 56 -14.17 -29.41 5.85
CA SER A 56 -12.89 -29.66 5.17
C SER A 56 -11.76 -29.75 6.19
N PRO A 57 -10.75 -30.63 5.98
CA PRO A 57 -9.53 -30.61 6.78
C PRO A 57 -8.75 -29.29 6.73
N GLY A 58 -9.00 -28.50 5.69
CA GLY A 58 -8.39 -27.17 5.52
C GLY A 58 -9.25 -26.01 6.01
N TYR A 59 -10.41 -26.27 6.61
CA TYR A 59 -11.33 -25.20 7.05
C TYR A 59 -10.69 -24.27 8.07
N ILE A 60 -10.90 -22.98 7.84
CA ILE A 60 -10.45 -21.90 8.72
C ILE A 60 -11.66 -21.06 9.11
N PRO A 61 -11.96 -20.84 10.41
CA PRO A 61 -13.02 -19.95 10.83
C PRO A 61 -12.84 -18.52 10.28
N PRO A 62 -13.91 -17.78 9.95
CA PRO A 62 -13.81 -16.42 9.40
C PRO A 62 -12.95 -15.47 10.24
N SER A 63 -12.96 -15.59 11.58
CA SER A 63 -12.11 -14.79 12.49
C SER A 63 -10.62 -14.98 12.28
N ASP A 64 -10.21 -16.12 11.74
CA ASP A 64 -8.81 -16.49 11.56
C ASP A 64 -8.36 -16.42 10.08
N ARG A 65 -9.28 -16.07 9.15
CA ARG A 65 -8.97 -15.89 7.73
C ARG A 65 -8.35 -14.52 7.51
N VAL A 66 -7.08 -14.37 7.82
CA VAL A 66 -6.32 -13.12 7.66
C VAL A 66 -5.34 -13.25 6.52
N ALA A 67 -5.41 -12.29 5.57
CA ALA A 67 -4.45 -12.11 4.48
C ALA A 67 -3.73 -10.77 4.63
N VAL A 68 -2.41 -10.77 4.48
CA VAL A 68 -1.58 -9.56 4.52
C VAL A 68 -0.89 -9.33 3.19
N PHE A 69 -0.87 -8.09 2.75
CA PHE A 69 -0.26 -7.66 1.49
C PHE A 69 0.78 -6.58 1.77
N ASP A 70 1.93 -6.68 1.13
CA ASP A 70 2.75 -5.49 0.90
C ASP A 70 2.05 -4.58 -0.12
N PHE A 71 2.50 -3.34 -0.25
CA PHE A 71 1.89 -2.35 -1.14
C PHE A 71 2.72 -2.14 -2.40
N ASP A 72 3.87 -1.47 -2.29
CA ASP A 72 4.71 -1.12 -3.43
C ASP A 72 5.30 -2.38 -4.08
N GLY A 73 5.05 -2.59 -5.38
CA GLY A 73 5.47 -3.78 -6.11
C GLY A 73 4.62 -5.03 -5.87
N THR A 74 3.64 -4.97 -4.95
CA THR A 74 2.71 -6.08 -4.65
C THR A 74 1.29 -5.76 -5.06
N LEU A 75 0.75 -4.64 -4.62
CA LEU A 75 -0.57 -4.14 -5.00
C LEU A 75 -0.48 -2.98 -5.99
N PHE A 76 0.66 -2.28 -5.99
CA PHE A 76 0.85 -0.98 -6.61
C PHE A 76 2.21 -0.89 -7.29
N CYS A 77 2.32 -0.08 -8.34
CA CYS A 77 3.56 0.14 -9.08
C CYS A 77 4.68 0.71 -8.19
N GLU A 78 5.87 0.11 -8.27
CA GLU A 78 7.08 0.61 -7.59
C GLU A 78 8.20 1.00 -8.55
N THR A 79 8.03 0.76 -9.85
CA THR A 79 9.16 0.65 -10.77
C THR A 79 9.51 1.91 -11.52
N ASP A 80 8.56 2.85 -11.72
CA ASP A 80 8.85 4.03 -12.52
C ASP A 80 8.14 5.30 -12.01
N PRO A 81 8.94 6.31 -11.66
CA PRO A 81 10.41 6.30 -11.60
C PRO A 81 10.94 5.61 -10.36
N THR A 82 10.14 5.49 -9.27
CA THR A 82 10.53 4.89 -7.99
C THR A 82 9.32 4.73 -7.08
N TYR A 83 9.53 4.36 -5.81
CA TYR A 83 8.48 4.23 -4.79
C TYR A 83 7.62 5.49 -4.63
N LEU A 84 6.34 5.27 -4.37
CA LEU A 84 5.36 6.36 -4.25
C LEU A 84 5.73 7.39 -3.17
N ASP A 85 6.19 6.95 -2.00
CA ASP A 85 6.57 7.84 -0.90
C ASP A 85 7.84 8.64 -1.20
N TRP A 86 8.76 8.10 -2.01
CA TRP A 86 9.93 8.85 -2.47
C TRP A 86 9.55 9.95 -3.45
N MET A 87 8.67 9.65 -4.40
CA MET A 87 8.12 10.67 -5.30
C MET A 87 7.35 11.75 -4.54
N LEU A 88 6.65 11.37 -3.48
CA LEU A 88 5.92 12.29 -2.61
C LEU A 88 6.87 13.22 -1.85
N PHE A 89 7.98 12.69 -1.32
CA PHE A 89 9.04 13.49 -0.71
C PHE A 89 9.63 14.49 -1.69
N ASP A 90 10.02 14.05 -2.89
CA ASP A 90 10.57 14.92 -3.93
C ASP A 90 9.60 16.05 -4.31
N HIS A 91 8.31 15.71 -4.44
CA HIS A 91 7.27 16.69 -4.72
C HIS A 91 7.12 17.71 -3.58
N ARG A 92 7.12 17.26 -2.32
CA ARG A 92 7.03 18.12 -1.14
C ARG A 92 8.21 19.08 -1.06
N VAL A 93 9.42 18.60 -1.34
CA VAL A 93 10.67 19.36 -1.22
C VAL A 93 10.90 20.31 -2.40
N LEU A 94 10.58 19.88 -3.63
CA LEU A 94 10.98 20.61 -4.85
C LEU A 94 9.84 21.40 -5.50
N ASP A 95 8.59 20.96 -5.33
CA ASP A 95 7.45 21.49 -6.09
C ASP A 95 6.39 22.15 -5.21
N ASP A 96 6.43 21.96 -3.90
CA ASP A 96 5.46 22.57 -2.98
C ASP A 96 5.94 23.94 -2.48
N PRO A 97 5.35 25.06 -2.95
CA PRO A 97 5.79 26.40 -2.54
C PRO A 97 5.44 26.71 -1.07
N SER A 98 4.58 25.94 -0.43
CA SER A 98 4.21 26.11 0.97
C SER A 98 5.23 25.51 1.94
N TYR A 99 6.11 24.62 1.47
CA TYR A 99 7.15 23.96 2.27
C TYR A 99 8.49 24.67 2.10
N ARG A 100 9.17 24.93 3.22
CA ARG A 100 10.53 25.50 3.24
C ARG A 100 11.53 24.40 3.51
N ALA A 101 12.03 23.78 2.43
CA ALA A 101 13.02 22.73 2.52
C ALA A 101 14.39 23.26 2.97
N THR A 102 15.11 22.41 3.72
CA THR A 102 16.53 22.64 4.04
C THR A 102 17.41 22.37 2.81
N GLU A 103 18.64 22.91 2.82
CA GLU A 103 19.62 22.62 1.75
C GLU A 103 19.93 21.13 1.64
N GLU A 104 19.94 20.41 2.75
CA GLU A 104 20.13 18.96 2.75
C GLU A 104 18.97 18.25 2.04
N GLN A 105 17.73 18.59 2.35
CA GLN A 105 16.56 18.03 1.69
C GLN A 105 16.53 18.36 0.20
N LEU A 106 16.83 19.61 -0.19
CA LEU A 106 16.91 20.04 -1.58
C LEU A 106 17.98 19.25 -2.35
N SER A 107 19.17 19.07 -1.79
CA SER A 107 20.25 18.32 -2.42
C SER A 107 19.85 16.87 -2.65
N VAL A 108 19.26 16.20 -1.65
CA VAL A 108 18.82 14.81 -1.74
C VAL A 108 17.69 14.64 -2.73
N ALA A 109 16.67 15.50 -2.70
CA ALA A 109 15.52 15.42 -3.60
C ALA A 109 15.91 15.65 -5.08
N ARG A 110 16.82 16.63 -5.35
CA ARG A 110 17.34 16.86 -6.72
C ARG A 110 18.11 15.64 -7.23
N GLU A 111 18.96 15.05 -6.41
CA GLU A 111 19.72 13.86 -6.78
C GLU A 111 18.79 12.65 -7.01
N ALA A 112 17.83 12.42 -6.10
CA ALA A 112 16.86 11.34 -6.21
C ALA A 112 16.02 11.47 -7.50
N ARG A 113 15.52 12.66 -7.79
CA ARG A 113 14.75 12.94 -9.02
C ARG A 113 15.58 12.75 -10.28
N ALA A 114 16.83 13.19 -10.30
CA ALA A 114 17.71 13.05 -11.46
C ALA A 114 18.10 11.60 -11.76
N LYS A 115 18.25 10.76 -10.72
CA LYS A 115 18.68 9.37 -10.85
C LYS A 115 17.53 8.35 -10.84
N GLY A 116 16.31 8.76 -10.50
CA GLY A 116 15.20 7.84 -10.25
C GLY A 116 15.42 6.91 -9.06
N SER A 117 16.36 7.27 -8.16
CA SER A 117 16.70 6.49 -6.98
C SER A 117 17.33 7.39 -5.91
N TRP A 118 17.10 7.05 -4.65
CA TRP A 118 17.73 7.80 -3.57
C TRP A 118 19.26 7.67 -3.60
N PRO A 119 19.98 8.76 -3.30
CA PRO A 119 21.43 8.71 -3.16
C PRO A 119 21.81 7.73 -2.05
N GLY A 120 23.06 7.24 -2.07
CA GLY A 120 23.58 6.25 -1.15
C GLY A 120 23.66 6.74 0.33
N LEU A 121 22.53 7.18 0.87
CA LEU A 121 22.41 7.57 2.27
C LEU A 121 22.29 6.32 3.16
N ASN A 122 22.84 6.42 4.39
CA ASN A 122 22.52 5.43 5.38
C ASN A 122 21.04 5.49 5.77
N HIS A 123 20.54 4.38 6.26
CA HIS A 123 19.11 4.20 6.55
C HIS A 123 18.56 5.26 7.53
N SER A 124 19.27 5.52 8.63
CA SER A 124 18.87 6.53 9.62
C SER A 124 18.69 7.93 9.02
N LYS A 125 19.63 8.36 8.18
CA LYS A 125 19.60 9.68 7.56
C LYS A 125 18.40 9.80 6.61
N ARG A 126 18.16 8.77 5.78
CA ARG A 126 17.02 8.73 4.87
C ARG A 126 15.70 8.84 5.62
N GLU A 127 15.50 7.99 6.62
CA GLU A 127 14.24 7.97 7.37
C GLU A 127 14.01 9.24 8.18
N ARG A 128 15.08 9.87 8.67
CA ARG A 128 14.99 11.19 9.30
C ARG A 128 14.47 12.24 8.32
N LEU A 129 15.06 12.35 7.13
CA LEU A 129 14.64 13.31 6.11
C LEU A 129 13.20 13.09 5.69
N MET A 130 12.80 11.82 5.51
CA MET A 130 11.42 11.42 5.15
C MET A 130 10.41 11.84 6.23
N ALA A 131 10.75 11.77 7.51
CA ALA A 131 9.85 12.16 8.59
C ALA A 131 9.78 13.68 8.79
N GLU A 132 10.91 14.38 8.67
CA GLU A 132 11.02 15.83 8.91
C GLU A 132 10.16 16.66 7.95
N VAL A 133 9.95 16.22 6.70
CA VAL A 133 9.13 16.96 5.71
C VAL A 133 7.65 17.02 6.11
N TRP A 134 7.23 16.22 7.07
CA TRP A 134 5.85 16.17 7.55
C TRP A 134 5.68 16.73 8.98
N ASP A 135 6.73 17.32 9.54
CA ASP A 135 6.67 17.89 10.89
C ASP A 135 5.61 18.98 11.00
N GLY A 136 4.78 18.91 12.05
CA GLY A 136 3.70 19.86 12.31
C GLY A 136 2.44 19.69 11.46
N ILE A 137 2.41 18.77 10.49
CA ILE A 137 1.21 18.51 9.67
C ILE A 137 0.24 17.56 10.40
N THR A 138 -1.07 17.76 10.25
CA THR A 138 -2.05 16.80 10.80
C THR A 138 -2.15 15.55 9.92
N PRO A 139 -2.55 14.39 10.46
CA PRO A 139 -2.84 13.18 9.68
C PRO A 139 -3.80 13.42 8.52
N GLU A 140 -4.84 14.20 8.74
CA GLU A 140 -5.85 14.54 7.74
C GLU A 140 -5.29 15.41 6.61
N ALA A 141 -4.45 16.40 6.96
CA ALA A 141 -3.79 17.25 5.97
C ALA A 141 -2.77 16.47 5.16
N MET A 142 -2.04 15.53 5.77
CA MET A 142 -1.13 14.63 5.06
C MET A 142 -1.88 13.72 4.08
N ALA A 143 -3.00 13.14 4.49
CA ALA A 143 -3.85 12.35 3.62
C ALA A 143 -4.43 13.18 2.45
N SER A 144 -4.83 14.43 2.73
CA SER A 144 -5.30 15.36 1.69
C SER A 144 -4.19 15.73 0.70
N TYR A 145 -2.99 15.98 1.20
CA TYR A 145 -1.81 16.23 0.37
C TYR A 145 -1.53 15.06 -0.57
N MET A 146 -1.56 13.84 -0.04
CA MET A 146 -1.39 12.63 -0.85
C MET A 146 -2.45 12.53 -1.94
N ARG A 147 -3.73 12.77 -1.63
CA ARG A 147 -4.81 12.74 -2.64
C ARG A 147 -4.57 13.74 -3.78
N THR A 148 -4.10 14.94 -3.47
CA THR A 148 -3.74 15.93 -4.49
C THR A 148 -2.58 15.43 -5.34
N PHE A 149 -1.55 14.87 -4.73
CA PHE A 149 -0.37 14.34 -5.41
C PHE A 149 -0.71 13.18 -6.36
N ILE A 150 -1.52 12.23 -5.92
CA ILE A 150 -1.87 11.04 -6.73
C ILE A 150 -2.88 11.34 -7.85
N ALA A 151 -3.51 12.51 -7.86
CA ALA A 151 -4.35 12.97 -8.97
C ALA A 151 -3.52 13.29 -10.24
N GLY A 152 -2.23 13.53 -10.10
CA GLY A 152 -1.31 13.79 -11.21
C GLY A 152 -0.97 12.54 -12.03
N PRO A 153 -0.34 12.71 -13.21
CA PRO A 153 0.02 11.58 -14.08
C PRO A 153 1.13 10.73 -13.48
N GLN A 154 1.10 9.41 -13.74
CA GLN A 154 2.20 8.49 -13.42
C GLN A 154 3.32 8.67 -14.47
N PRO A 155 4.56 9.02 -14.06
CA PRO A 155 5.59 9.45 -15.00
C PRO A 155 5.97 8.40 -16.05
N GLY A 156 6.14 7.16 -15.67
CA GLY A 156 6.59 6.05 -16.53
C GLY A 156 5.53 5.49 -17.46
N PHE A 157 4.31 6.04 -17.44
CA PHE A 157 3.17 5.50 -18.18
C PHE A 157 2.38 6.60 -18.88
N THR A 158 1.67 6.21 -19.95
CA THR A 158 0.66 7.03 -20.63
C THR A 158 -0.72 6.50 -20.24
N GLY A 159 -1.69 7.41 -20.06
CA GLY A 159 -3.08 7.02 -19.78
C GLY A 159 -3.35 6.58 -18.34
N MET A 160 -2.45 6.89 -17.39
CA MET A 160 -2.59 6.50 -15.99
C MET A 160 -2.22 7.66 -15.05
N LYS A 161 -3.04 7.91 -14.03
CA LYS A 161 -2.70 8.75 -12.88
C LYS A 161 -1.95 7.94 -11.83
N ARG A 162 -1.21 8.63 -10.94
CA ARG A 162 -0.49 7.95 -9.85
C ARG A 162 -1.41 7.11 -8.98
N GLY A 163 -2.58 7.62 -8.60
CA GLY A 163 -3.55 6.87 -7.78
C GLY A 163 -4.23 5.68 -8.47
N GLU A 164 -4.03 5.52 -9.78
CA GLU A 164 -4.58 4.40 -10.56
C GLU A 164 -3.58 3.26 -10.79
N ALA A 165 -2.33 3.43 -10.30
CA ALA A 165 -1.24 2.50 -10.57
C ALA A 165 -1.31 1.17 -9.77
N PHE A 166 -2.51 0.72 -9.46
CA PHE A 166 -2.77 -0.60 -8.87
C PHE A 166 -2.65 -1.71 -9.91
N TYR A 167 -2.00 -2.80 -9.55
CA TYR A 167 -1.99 -4.03 -10.33
C TYR A 167 -3.39 -4.66 -10.32
N ARG A 168 -4.12 -4.52 -11.39
CA ARG A 168 -5.53 -4.99 -11.46
C ARG A 168 -5.73 -6.46 -11.10
N PRO A 169 -4.84 -7.40 -11.51
CA PRO A 169 -4.96 -8.79 -11.08
C PRO A 169 -4.85 -8.96 -9.55
N MET A 170 -4.08 -8.11 -8.87
CA MET A 170 -3.96 -8.16 -7.41
C MET A 170 -5.15 -7.48 -6.72
N VAL A 171 -5.72 -6.44 -7.30
CA VAL A 171 -7.01 -5.88 -6.84
C VAL A 171 -8.10 -6.95 -6.91
N GLU A 172 -8.11 -7.76 -7.97
CA GLU A 172 -9.03 -8.89 -8.09
C GLU A 172 -8.81 -9.95 -7.00
N VAL A 173 -7.55 -10.23 -6.62
CA VAL A 173 -7.22 -11.10 -5.48
C VAL A 173 -7.78 -10.55 -4.16
N VAL A 174 -7.60 -9.26 -3.89
CA VAL A 174 -8.16 -8.61 -2.68
C VAL A 174 -9.68 -8.81 -2.64
N ARG A 175 -10.38 -8.47 -3.73
CA ARG A 175 -11.84 -8.62 -3.82
C ARG A 175 -12.30 -10.07 -3.69
N PHE A 176 -11.58 -10.99 -4.30
CA PHE A 176 -11.85 -12.43 -4.20
C PHE A 176 -11.72 -12.92 -2.76
N LEU A 177 -10.69 -12.52 -2.05
CA LEU A 177 -10.48 -12.88 -0.65
C LEU A 177 -11.57 -12.29 0.27
N GLU A 178 -11.89 -11.00 0.12
CA GLU A 178 -12.98 -10.36 0.87
C GLU A 178 -14.32 -11.07 0.65
N ALA A 179 -14.65 -11.39 -0.62
CA ALA A 179 -15.87 -12.12 -0.98
C ALA A 179 -15.94 -13.55 -0.38
N ASN A 180 -14.80 -14.11 0.00
CA ASN A 180 -14.67 -15.41 0.66
C ASN A 180 -14.45 -15.30 2.18
N GLY A 181 -14.74 -14.13 2.77
CA GLY A 181 -14.70 -13.91 4.21
C GLY A 181 -13.31 -13.80 4.81
N PHE A 182 -12.30 -13.44 4.02
CA PHE A 182 -10.98 -13.09 4.53
C PHE A 182 -10.93 -11.62 4.96
N MET A 183 -10.30 -11.34 6.07
CA MET A 183 -9.89 -10.00 6.46
C MET A 183 -8.57 -9.67 5.76
N VAL A 184 -8.59 -8.66 4.88
CA VAL A 184 -7.42 -8.22 4.13
C VAL A 184 -6.76 -7.06 4.83
N TYR A 185 -5.45 -7.14 5.04
CA TYR A 185 -4.62 -6.07 5.58
C TYR A 185 -3.52 -5.70 4.60
N VAL A 186 -3.22 -4.40 4.51
CA VAL A 186 -2.02 -3.89 3.85
C VAL A 186 -0.97 -3.59 4.92
N CYS A 187 0.27 -4.08 4.72
CA CYS A 187 1.39 -3.93 5.65
C CYS A 187 2.63 -3.46 4.86
N SER A 188 2.81 -2.15 4.75
CA SER A 188 3.76 -1.49 3.85
C SER A 188 4.85 -0.70 4.56
N GLY A 189 5.98 -0.52 3.86
CA GLY A 189 7.03 0.43 4.25
C GLY A 189 6.70 1.90 3.98
N THR A 190 5.65 2.19 3.22
CA THR A 190 5.15 3.53 2.95
C THR A 190 4.53 4.14 4.20
N GLU A 191 4.61 5.47 4.34
CA GLU A 191 4.06 6.18 5.51
C GLU A 191 2.54 5.93 5.63
N ARG A 192 2.07 5.75 6.88
CA ARG A 192 0.72 5.25 7.19
C ARG A 192 -0.42 6.12 6.69
N PHE A 193 -0.37 7.43 6.88
CA PHE A 193 -1.48 8.32 6.53
C PHE A 193 -1.56 8.58 5.03
N ALA A 194 -0.41 8.69 4.37
CA ALA A 194 -0.31 8.72 2.92
C ALA A 194 -0.82 7.40 2.31
N LEU A 195 -0.39 6.27 2.87
CA LEU A 195 -0.84 4.94 2.45
C LEU A 195 -2.35 4.76 2.60
N ARG A 196 -2.92 5.21 3.73
CA ARG A 196 -4.37 5.17 3.99
C ARG A 196 -5.18 5.95 2.96
N ALA A 197 -4.66 7.08 2.48
CA ALA A 197 -5.32 7.84 1.43
C ALA A 197 -5.36 7.06 0.11
N VAL A 198 -4.23 6.51 -0.34
CA VAL A 198 -4.14 5.77 -1.61
C VAL A 198 -4.93 4.47 -1.57
N VAL A 199 -4.69 3.64 -0.55
CA VAL A 199 -5.30 2.32 -0.44
C VAL A 199 -6.80 2.43 -0.11
N GLY A 200 -7.18 3.38 0.74
CA GLY A 200 -8.59 3.63 1.06
C GLY A 200 -9.40 4.02 -0.17
N ASP A 201 -8.86 4.94 -0.98
CA ASP A 201 -9.51 5.39 -2.21
C ASP A 201 -9.48 4.30 -3.32
N GLY A 202 -8.37 3.55 -3.46
CA GLY A 202 -8.19 2.55 -4.53
C GLY A 202 -8.80 1.18 -4.25
N LEU A 203 -8.76 0.71 -3.01
CA LEU A 203 -9.25 -0.63 -2.62
C LEU A 203 -10.49 -0.59 -1.71
N ALA A 204 -10.91 0.58 -1.24
CA ALA A 204 -11.99 0.75 -0.26
C ALA A 204 -11.78 -0.04 1.06
N LEU A 205 -10.52 -0.31 1.42
CA LEU A 205 -10.19 -0.92 2.70
C LEU A 205 -10.32 0.09 3.83
N PRO A 206 -10.89 -0.30 4.98
CA PRO A 206 -11.00 0.61 6.12
C PRO A 206 -9.62 0.95 6.70
N PRO A 207 -9.40 2.19 7.21
CA PRO A 207 -8.10 2.66 7.69
C PRO A 207 -7.43 1.74 8.73
N ARG A 208 -8.21 1.02 9.54
CA ARG A 208 -7.70 0.04 10.52
C ARG A 208 -7.03 -1.18 9.91
N GLN A 209 -7.28 -1.46 8.62
CA GLN A 209 -6.66 -2.56 7.87
C GLN A 209 -5.44 -2.11 7.06
N ILE A 210 -5.03 -0.84 7.20
CA ILE A 210 -3.91 -0.25 6.45
C ILE A 210 -2.83 0.16 7.44
N ILE A 211 -1.74 -0.59 7.44
CA ILE A 211 -0.61 -0.50 8.35
C ILE A 211 0.62 -0.05 7.55
N GLY A 212 1.19 1.08 7.92
CA GLY A 212 2.35 1.68 7.27
C GLY A 212 3.52 1.90 8.21
N THR A 213 4.51 2.61 7.72
CA THR A 213 5.57 3.23 8.53
C THR A 213 4.95 4.28 9.45
N ASP A 214 5.35 4.31 10.71
CA ASP A 214 4.83 5.24 11.70
C ASP A 214 5.83 6.35 12.00
N TYR A 215 5.35 7.57 11.89
CA TYR A 215 6.01 8.73 12.48
C TYR A 215 5.42 9.01 13.87
N ARG A 216 6.23 9.64 14.72
CA ARG A 216 5.77 10.08 16.04
C ARG A 216 4.62 11.05 15.87
N LEU A 217 3.56 10.85 16.63
CA LEU A 217 2.44 11.78 16.72
C LEU A 217 2.52 12.50 18.08
N VAL A 218 2.26 13.79 18.07
CA VAL A 218 2.25 14.65 19.25
C VAL A 218 1.09 15.62 19.20
N ALA A 219 0.67 16.14 20.35
CA ALA A 219 -0.19 17.32 20.35
C ALA A 219 0.63 18.55 19.93
N ALA A 220 0.07 19.42 19.10
CA ALA A 220 0.76 20.64 18.66
C ALA A 220 1.24 21.53 19.82
N ALA A 221 0.48 21.56 20.94
CA ALA A 221 0.84 22.27 22.15
C ALA A 221 1.78 21.50 23.11
N GLN A 222 2.15 20.24 22.77
CA GLN A 222 2.98 19.39 23.65
C GLN A 222 4.42 19.90 23.76
N GLY A 223 4.99 20.40 22.68
CA GLY A 223 6.40 20.77 22.61
C GLY A 223 7.31 19.57 22.90
N ASP A 224 8.38 19.80 23.68
CA ASP A 224 9.35 18.76 24.04
C ASP A 224 8.92 17.90 25.24
N ARG A 225 7.74 18.14 25.82
CA ARG A 225 7.25 17.36 26.98
C ARG A 225 7.03 15.90 26.58
N ASP A 226 7.35 14.99 27.48
CA ASP A 226 6.99 13.58 27.34
C ASP A 226 5.47 13.41 27.35
N GLY A 227 4.96 12.42 26.60
CA GLY A 227 3.54 12.11 26.56
C GLY A 227 2.95 11.75 27.93
N LEU A 228 3.75 11.18 28.84
CA LEU A 228 3.31 10.90 30.22
C LEU A 228 3.18 12.17 31.06
N ALA A 229 3.80 13.28 30.66
CA ALA A 229 3.74 14.59 31.31
C ALA A 229 2.80 15.57 30.57
N PHE A 230 1.99 15.10 29.64
CA PHE A 230 1.07 15.93 28.87
C PHE A 230 -0.30 15.26 28.75
N THR A 231 -1.36 16.03 29.02
CA THR A 231 -2.74 15.59 28.83
C THR A 231 -3.30 16.27 27.58
N TYR A 232 -3.76 15.48 26.62
CA TYR A 232 -4.42 15.98 25.40
C TYR A 232 -5.75 16.65 25.76
N GLY A 233 -5.88 17.94 25.52
CA GLY A 233 -7.07 18.72 25.80
C GLY A 233 -8.05 18.77 24.63
N THR A 234 -9.25 19.27 24.88
CA THR A 234 -10.32 19.37 23.85
C THR A 234 -9.98 20.32 22.69
N ASN A 235 -9.03 21.23 22.88
CA ASN A 235 -8.59 22.20 21.87
C ASN A 235 -7.22 21.82 21.25
N ASP A 236 -6.66 20.69 21.63
CA ASP A 236 -5.39 20.24 21.04
C ASP A 236 -5.60 19.67 19.64
N VAL A 237 -4.55 19.78 18.84
CA VAL A 237 -4.48 19.23 17.48
C VAL A 237 -3.38 18.19 17.43
N LEU A 238 -3.71 17.00 16.91
CA LEU A 238 -2.74 15.95 16.70
C LEU A 238 -1.92 16.25 15.43
N VAL A 239 -0.60 16.21 15.54
CA VAL A 239 0.31 16.46 14.42
C VAL A 239 1.42 15.42 14.37
N VAL A 240 2.03 15.29 13.19
CA VAL A 240 3.29 14.55 13.01
C VAL A 240 4.43 15.33 13.70
N GLY A 241 5.23 14.66 14.50
CA GLY A 241 6.33 15.27 15.25
C GLY A 241 7.70 15.07 14.62
N GLY A 242 7.79 14.98 13.29
CA GLY A 242 9.02 14.99 12.49
C GLY A 242 10.03 13.87 12.80
N LYS A 243 9.63 12.81 13.49
CA LYS A 243 10.51 11.70 13.88
C LYS A 243 9.92 10.35 13.50
N LEU A 244 10.79 9.46 13.00
CA LEU A 244 10.44 8.07 12.78
C LEU A 244 10.14 7.38 14.13
N LEU A 245 9.02 6.68 14.20
CA LEU A 245 8.69 5.77 15.30
C LEU A 245 9.01 4.33 14.92
N VAL A 246 8.45 3.84 13.80
CA VAL A 246 8.69 2.49 13.30
C VAL A 246 8.75 2.53 11.78
N LYS A 247 9.87 2.12 11.19
CA LYS A 247 9.95 1.78 9.76
C LYS A 247 9.41 0.37 9.55
N ASN A 248 8.27 0.25 8.88
CA ASN A 248 7.55 -1.00 8.72
C ASN A 248 8.09 -1.84 7.54
N LEU A 249 9.36 -2.21 7.62
CA LEU A 249 10.07 -3.03 6.63
C LEU A 249 10.75 -4.23 7.28
N GLN A 250 11.02 -5.27 6.51
CA GLN A 250 11.77 -6.46 6.92
C GLN A 250 11.18 -7.08 8.20
N MET A 251 12.03 -7.31 9.22
CA MET A 251 11.60 -7.90 10.49
C MET A 251 10.53 -7.06 11.20
N ASN A 252 10.54 -5.73 11.02
CA ASN A 252 9.58 -4.85 11.69
C ASN A 252 8.12 -5.10 11.26
N LYS A 253 7.88 -5.66 10.07
CA LYS A 253 6.53 -6.09 9.65
C LYS A 253 5.95 -7.14 10.61
N VAL A 254 6.76 -8.03 11.16
CA VAL A 254 6.30 -9.12 12.03
C VAL A 254 5.72 -8.63 13.37
N PRO A 255 6.45 -7.85 14.20
CA PRO A 255 5.90 -7.34 15.45
C PRO A 255 4.73 -6.36 15.24
N VAL A 256 4.70 -5.64 14.11
CA VAL A 256 3.56 -4.78 13.77
C VAL A 256 2.32 -5.60 13.48
N ILE A 257 2.41 -6.66 12.66
CA ILE A 257 1.32 -7.61 12.42
C ILE A 257 0.84 -8.22 13.74
N ALA A 258 1.77 -8.69 14.58
CA ALA A 258 1.41 -9.31 15.85
C ALA A 258 0.67 -8.36 16.81
N ARG A 259 1.02 -7.06 16.84
CA ARG A 259 0.40 -6.06 17.72
C ARG A 259 -0.92 -5.53 17.18
N GLU A 260 -0.99 -5.22 15.88
CA GLU A 260 -2.12 -4.50 15.32
C GLU A 260 -3.22 -5.44 14.80
N ILE A 261 -2.85 -6.60 14.28
CA ILE A 261 -3.81 -7.60 13.80
C ILE A 261 -4.18 -8.58 14.90
N GLY A 262 -3.21 -8.98 15.74
CA GLY A 262 -3.41 -9.92 16.86
C GLY A 262 -3.60 -11.38 16.42
N VAL A 263 -3.80 -11.64 15.14
CA VAL A 263 -3.96 -12.98 14.54
C VAL A 263 -2.83 -13.21 13.54
N ARG A 264 -2.22 -14.41 13.60
CA ARG A 264 -1.20 -14.78 12.62
C ARG A 264 -1.86 -14.99 11.25
N PRO A 265 -1.41 -14.31 10.20
CA PRO A 265 -1.98 -14.46 8.87
C PRO A 265 -1.88 -15.90 8.36
N VAL A 266 -2.79 -16.25 7.47
CA VAL A 266 -2.78 -17.52 6.73
C VAL A 266 -2.41 -17.34 5.26
N LEU A 267 -2.46 -16.10 4.76
CA LEU A 267 -1.97 -15.70 3.43
C LEU A 267 -1.10 -14.46 3.56
N ALA A 268 0.02 -14.45 2.82
CA ALA A 268 0.89 -13.27 2.69
C ALA A 268 1.30 -13.07 1.24
N PHE A 269 1.35 -11.81 0.81
CA PHE A 269 1.75 -11.40 -0.53
C PHE A 269 2.82 -10.31 -0.44
N GLY A 270 3.92 -10.48 -1.15
CA GLY A 270 5.03 -9.53 -1.22
C GLY A 270 5.71 -9.57 -2.57
N ASN A 271 6.78 -8.77 -2.77
CA ASN A 271 7.52 -8.73 -4.03
C ASN A 271 9.03 -8.67 -3.85
N SER A 272 9.50 -8.46 -2.64
CA SER A 272 10.91 -8.25 -2.36
C SER A 272 11.40 -8.96 -1.10
N PHE A 273 12.72 -9.02 -0.90
CA PHE A 273 13.30 -9.59 0.32
C PHE A 273 12.91 -8.80 1.60
N SER A 274 12.43 -7.57 1.46
CA SER A 274 11.88 -6.82 2.60
C SER A 274 10.60 -7.46 3.17
N ASP A 275 9.92 -8.32 2.40
CA ASP A 275 8.69 -9.00 2.78
C ASP A 275 8.94 -10.43 3.30
N ALA A 276 10.17 -10.93 3.14
CA ALA A 276 10.52 -12.30 3.52
C ALA A 276 10.13 -12.63 4.96
N SER A 277 10.33 -11.70 5.90
CA SER A 277 9.96 -11.88 7.30
C SER A 277 8.44 -12.04 7.48
N MET A 278 7.64 -11.25 6.75
CA MET A 278 6.17 -11.32 6.77
C MET A 278 5.68 -12.66 6.19
N LEU A 279 6.23 -13.09 5.05
CA LEU A 279 5.89 -14.38 4.44
C LEU A 279 6.28 -15.54 5.36
N ASN A 280 7.50 -15.54 5.88
CA ASN A 280 7.98 -16.60 6.77
C ASN A 280 7.18 -16.67 8.08
N TYR A 281 6.81 -15.50 8.65
CA TYR A 281 5.93 -15.46 9.81
C TYR A 281 4.57 -16.08 9.52
N THR A 282 4.01 -15.84 8.36
CA THR A 282 2.76 -16.45 7.89
C THR A 282 2.92 -17.96 7.72
N LEU A 283 3.97 -18.41 7.03
CA LEU A 283 4.22 -19.85 6.80
C LEU A 283 4.50 -20.65 8.09
N GLN A 284 4.89 -19.98 9.16
CA GLN A 284 5.03 -20.59 10.50
C GLN A 284 3.71 -20.76 11.26
N ASN A 285 2.55 -20.53 10.62
CA ASN A 285 1.25 -20.79 11.22
C ASN A 285 1.10 -22.31 11.45
N LYS A 286 1.11 -22.73 12.73
CA LYS A 286 0.99 -24.14 13.09
C LYS A 286 -0.46 -24.62 13.24
N ARG A 287 -1.40 -23.69 13.29
CA ARG A 287 -2.82 -24.01 13.48
C ARG A 287 -3.51 -24.31 12.15
N TYR A 288 -3.11 -23.59 11.11
CA TYR A 288 -3.71 -23.69 9.79
C TYR A 288 -2.64 -23.81 8.71
N ARG A 289 -2.97 -24.48 7.61
CA ARG A 289 -2.19 -24.36 6.38
C ARG A 289 -2.12 -22.89 5.97
N SER A 290 -0.96 -22.45 5.54
CA SER A 290 -0.74 -21.08 5.10
C SER A 290 0.07 -21.04 3.81
N LEU A 291 -0.08 -19.97 3.02
CA LEU A 291 0.67 -19.75 1.78
C LEU A 291 1.28 -18.35 1.77
N GLY A 292 2.46 -18.26 1.15
CA GLY A 292 3.13 -16.99 0.86
C GLY A 292 3.37 -16.85 -0.63
N PHE A 293 2.98 -15.73 -1.21
CA PHE A 293 3.13 -15.41 -2.62
C PHE A 293 4.13 -14.28 -2.81
N MET A 294 4.99 -14.40 -3.82
CA MET A 294 6.01 -13.42 -4.13
C MET A 294 5.90 -13.00 -5.59
N LEU A 295 5.56 -11.73 -5.83
CA LEU A 295 5.42 -11.18 -7.16
C LEU A 295 6.79 -10.99 -7.81
N LEU A 296 6.86 -11.35 -9.07
CA LEU A 296 8.03 -11.20 -9.93
C LEU A 296 7.75 -10.11 -10.94
N CYS A 297 8.43 -8.97 -10.84
CA CYS A 297 8.35 -7.91 -11.83
C CYS A 297 9.23 -8.29 -13.05
N ASP A 298 8.74 -9.23 -13.87
CA ASP A 298 9.43 -9.80 -15.01
C ASP A 298 8.87 -9.37 -16.38
N ASP A 299 7.82 -8.54 -16.40
CA ASP A 299 7.24 -8.00 -17.63
C ASP A 299 7.94 -6.72 -18.06
N THR A 300 8.61 -6.78 -19.21
CA THR A 300 9.34 -5.63 -19.79
C THR A 300 8.53 -4.90 -20.86
N VAL A 301 7.31 -5.35 -21.14
CA VAL A 301 6.43 -4.77 -22.17
C VAL A 301 5.35 -3.90 -21.53
N ARG A 302 4.66 -4.45 -20.53
CA ARG A 302 3.54 -3.81 -19.86
C ARG A 302 3.95 -3.11 -18.54
N GLU A 303 5.16 -3.45 -18.04
CA GLU A 303 5.76 -2.91 -16.82
C GLU A 303 7.26 -2.64 -17.04
N HIS A 304 7.88 -1.85 -16.16
CA HIS A 304 9.34 -1.62 -16.14
C HIS A 304 10.06 -2.77 -15.42
N GLY A 305 9.79 -3.99 -15.86
CA GLY A 305 10.30 -5.20 -15.23
C GLY A 305 11.82 -5.39 -15.36
N ASN A 306 12.37 -6.15 -14.42
CA ASN A 306 13.77 -6.57 -14.44
C ASN A 306 13.86 -8.10 -14.39
N PRO A 307 14.02 -8.78 -15.56
CA PRO A 307 14.04 -10.23 -15.62
C PRO A 307 15.15 -10.89 -14.77
N ALA A 308 16.31 -10.26 -14.66
CA ALA A 308 17.42 -10.82 -13.86
C ALA A 308 17.10 -10.77 -12.35
N LYS A 309 16.54 -9.66 -11.87
CA LYS A 309 16.05 -9.53 -10.47
C LYS A 309 14.91 -10.51 -10.20
N ALA A 310 13.98 -10.65 -11.15
CA ALA A 310 12.86 -11.57 -11.07
C ALA A 310 13.30 -13.03 -11.00
N GLU A 311 14.28 -13.44 -11.81
CA GLU A 311 14.82 -14.80 -11.78
C GLU A 311 15.54 -15.11 -10.46
N LYS A 312 16.30 -14.15 -9.91
CA LYS A 312 16.89 -14.29 -8.57
C LYS A 312 15.81 -14.51 -7.51
N MET A 313 14.71 -13.76 -7.58
CA MET A 313 13.57 -13.92 -6.66
C MET A 313 12.86 -15.25 -6.88
N ARG A 314 12.68 -15.71 -8.12
CA ARG A 314 12.08 -17.02 -8.43
C ARG A 314 12.86 -18.16 -7.75
N LYS A 315 14.18 -18.14 -7.84
CA LYS A 315 15.05 -19.13 -7.16
C LYS A 315 14.88 -19.07 -5.64
N ALA A 316 14.80 -17.88 -5.07
CA ALA A 316 14.57 -17.71 -3.65
C ALA A 316 13.18 -18.24 -3.21
N CYS A 317 12.14 -18.04 -4.02
CA CYS A 317 10.81 -18.59 -3.78
C CYS A 317 10.86 -20.11 -3.65
N LEU A 318 11.50 -20.80 -4.60
CA LEU A 318 11.62 -22.26 -4.59
C LEU A 318 12.37 -22.75 -3.34
N ALA A 319 13.42 -22.05 -2.94
CA ALA A 319 14.20 -22.40 -1.75
C ALA A 319 13.46 -22.17 -0.43
N SER A 320 12.52 -21.21 -0.40
CA SER A 320 11.83 -20.77 0.82
C SER A 320 10.39 -21.29 0.94
N GLY A 321 9.90 -22.02 -0.05
CA GLY A 321 8.52 -22.50 -0.09
C GLY A 321 7.50 -21.40 -0.38
N TRP A 322 7.93 -20.28 -0.95
CA TRP A 322 7.04 -19.23 -1.44
C TRP A 322 6.56 -19.56 -2.87
N ILE A 323 5.37 -19.11 -3.22
CA ILE A 323 4.80 -19.29 -4.55
C ILE A 323 5.14 -18.06 -5.40
N PRO A 324 5.93 -18.21 -6.48
CA PRO A 324 6.22 -17.09 -7.37
C PRO A 324 4.98 -16.76 -8.21
N VAL A 325 4.75 -15.45 -8.44
CA VAL A 325 3.72 -14.92 -9.32
C VAL A 325 4.39 -14.10 -10.42
N SER A 326 4.31 -14.55 -11.66
CA SER A 326 4.91 -13.85 -12.80
C SER A 326 3.93 -12.82 -13.37
N MET A 327 4.30 -11.55 -13.37
CA MET A 327 3.48 -10.51 -14.00
C MET A 327 3.34 -10.75 -15.51
N ARG A 328 4.39 -11.27 -16.16
CA ARG A 328 4.45 -11.58 -17.58
C ARG A 328 3.59 -12.80 -17.95
N ASP A 329 3.76 -13.89 -17.19
CA ASP A 329 3.26 -15.20 -17.60
C ASP A 329 1.91 -15.55 -16.95
N ASP A 330 1.64 -15.05 -15.71
CA ASP A 330 0.42 -15.40 -14.98
C ASP A 330 -0.73 -14.41 -15.24
N TRP A 331 -0.47 -13.19 -15.73
CA TRP A 331 -1.48 -12.15 -15.87
C TRP A 331 -1.83 -11.83 -17.34
N THR A 332 -3.10 -11.56 -17.60
CA THR A 332 -3.59 -11.11 -18.91
C THR A 332 -3.40 -9.61 -19.13
N THR A 333 -3.40 -8.83 -18.04
CA THR A 333 -3.16 -7.38 -18.00
C THR A 333 -2.45 -6.99 -16.72
N ILE A 334 -1.87 -5.78 -16.65
CA ILE A 334 -1.35 -5.22 -15.39
C ILE A 334 -2.23 -4.06 -14.92
N TYR A 335 -2.35 -3.01 -15.73
CA TYR A 335 -3.10 -1.78 -15.37
C TYR A 335 -4.43 -1.63 -16.11
N GLY A 336 -4.72 -2.50 -17.09
CA GLY A 336 -5.92 -2.47 -17.91
C GLY A 336 -5.77 -1.75 -19.26
N PRO A 337 -6.86 -1.60 -20.02
CA PRO A 337 -6.81 -1.01 -21.34
C PRO A 337 -6.47 0.47 -21.29
N GLY A 338 -5.77 0.96 -22.32
CA GLY A 338 -5.41 2.37 -22.45
C GLY A 338 -4.18 2.82 -21.68
N VAL A 339 -3.61 1.97 -20.83
CA VAL A 339 -2.33 2.24 -20.15
C VAL A 339 -1.19 1.61 -20.94
N THR A 340 -0.20 2.42 -21.27
CA THR A 340 1.00 1.96 -21.96
C THR A 340 2.25 2.47 -21.23
N ARG A 341 3.25 1.61 -21.14
CA ARG A 341 4.59 1.96 -20.68
C ARG A 341 5.23 2.96 -21.63
N LYS A 342 5.93 3.96 -21.12
CA LYS A 342 6.78 4.89 -21.88
C LYS A 342 8.17 4.32 -22.15
#